data_6068fac1271aac9f399ec168d7a518b7
#
_entry.id   6068fac1271aac9f399ec168d7a518b7
#
_cell.length_a   1.000
_cell.length_b   1.000
_cell.length_c   1.000
_cell.angle_alpha   90.00
_cell.angle_beta   90.00
_cell.angle_gamma   90.00
#
_symmetry.space_group_name_H-M   'P 1'
#
loop_
_entity.id
_entity.type
_entity.pdbx_description
1 polymer ?
#
loop_
_entity_poly.entity_id
_entity_poly.type
_entity_poly.pdbx_seq_one_letter_code
_entity_poly.pdbx_strand_id
1 'polypeptide(L)'
;MFKHVLFDLDGTLTRSHVGILRSVEYALNREGESTVDRLRQEVVIGPPLMYTFTHTYGFSKDKARRLYDYFQERYGTVGLFENEPYAGIVDLLHDLQAQGIRAYVATSKPQIHAESICEHFGMRQYITKISGAV
;
A
#
# COMPACT_ATOMS: atom_id res chain seq x y z
N MET A 1 -16.00 -24.36 10.02
CA MET A 1 -16.11 -22.92 10.30
C MET A 1 -14.73 -22.27 10.35
N PHE A 2 -14.55 -21.19 9.61
CA PHE A 2 -13.28 -20.45 9.64
C PHE A 2 -13.13 -19.69 10.95
N LYS A 3 -11.96 -19.77 11.57
CA LYS A 3 -11.62 -19.04 12.81
C LYS A 3 -10.67 -17.89 12.53
N HIS A 4 -9.99 -17.92 11.39
CA HIS A 4 -8.98 -16.95 10.99
C HIS A 4 -9.18 -16.57 9.54
N VAL A 5 -9.04 -15.28 9.23
CA VAL A 5 -9.07 -14.77 7.86
C VAL A 5 -7.83 -13.91 7.67
N LEU A 6 -7.11 -14.14 6.58
CA LEU A 6 -5.94 -13.38 6.20
C LEU A 6 -6.30 -12.46 5.03
N PHE A 7 -6.07 -11.16 5.20
CA PHE A 7 -6.34 -10.15 4.19
C PHE A 7 -5.04 -9.55 3.65
N ASP A 8 -5.01 -9.30 2.35
CA ASP A 8 -4.07 -8.34 1.76
C ASP A 8 -4.56 -6.92 2.08
N LEU A 9 -3.71 -5.92 1.97
CA LEU A 9 -4.07 -4.54 2.29
C LEU A 9 -4.40 -3.74 1.02
N ASP A 10 -3.38 -3.41 0.22
CA ASP A 10 -3.55 -2.56 -0.96
C ASP A 10 -4.39 -3.25 -2.04
N GLY A 11 -5.47 -2.61 -2.45
CA GLY A 11 -6.39 -3.16 -3.45
C GLY A 11 -7.36 -4.21 -2.91
N THR A 12 -7.29 -4.52 -1.61
CA THR A 12 -8.19 -5.49 -0.96
C THR A 12 -8.99 -4.82 0.16
N LEU A 13 -8.32 -4.32 1.19
CA LEU A 13 -8.98 -3.60 2.28
C LEU A 13 -9.11 -2.12 1.94
N THR A 14 -8.13 -1.56 1.27
CA THR A 14 -8.12 -0.13 0.94
C THR A 14 -7.85 0.13 -0.53
N ARG A 15 -8.44 1.21 -1.02
CA ARG A 15 -8.25 1.75 -2.36
C ARG A 15 -7.06 2.71 -2.33
N SER A 16 -5.86 2.17 -2.31
CA SER A 16 -4.61 2.92 -2.11
C SER A 16 -3.99 3.50 -3.38
N HIS A 17 -4.57 3.24 -4.54
CA HIS A 17 -3.94 3.55 -5.83
C HIS A 17 -3.62 5.03 -6.04
N VAL A 18 -4.48 5.94 -5.58
CA VAL A 18 -4.28 7.39 -5.78
C VAL A 18 -2.98 7.86 -5.13
N GLY A 19 -2.79 7.53 -3.85
CA GLY A 19 -1.60 7.94 -3.10
C GLY A 19 -0.33 7.34 -3.65
N ILE A 20 -0.38 6.06 -4.03
CA ILE A 20 0.77 5.35 -4.59
C ILE A 20 1.15 5.95 -5.95
N LEU A 21 0.18 6.12 -6.86
CA LEU A 21 0.44 6.66 -8.20
C LEU A 21 0.97 8.10 -8.14
N ARG A 22 0.38 8.94 -7.30
CA ARG A 22 0.84 10.32 -7.12
C ARG A 22 2.25 10.39 -6.55
N SER A 23 2.60 9.46 -5.67
CA SER A 23 3.94 9.43 -5.07
C SER A 23 4.98 8.89 -6.05
N VAL A 24 4.61 7.95 -6.92
CA VAL A 24 5.48 7.51 -8.02
C VAL A 24 5.67 8.64 -9.04
N GLU A 25 4.60 9.37 -9.37
CA GLU A 25 4.69 10.54 -10.26
C GLU A 25 5.64 11.59 -9.69
N TYR A 26 5.50 11.89 -8.41
CA TYR A 26 6.41 12.80 -7.70
C TYR A 26 7.86 12.36 -7.84
N ALA A 27 8.14 11.08 -7.59
CA ALA A 27 9.49 10.53 -7.70
C ALA A 27 10.06 10.63 -9.12
N LEU A 28 9.27 10.25 -10.12
CA LEU A 28 9.68 10.33 -11.52
C LEU A 28 9.98 11.77 -11.93
N ASN A 29 9.14 12.72 -11.53
CA ASN A 29 9.35 14.14 -11.83
C ASN A 29 10.62 14.66 -11.18
N ARG A 30 10.95 14.23 -9.97
CA ARG A 30 12.20 14.63 -9.30
C ARG A 30 13.44 14.14 -10.04
N GLU A 31 13.38 13.02 -10.75
CA GLU A 31 14.48 12.49 -11.56
C GLU A 31 14.40 12.96 -13.02
N GLY A 32 13.45 13.83 -13.37
CA GLY A 32 13.30 14.31 -14.73
C GLY A 32 12.78 13.26 -15.72
N GLU A 33 12.15 12.21 -15.22
CA GLU A 33 11.63 11.13 -16.04
C GLU A 33 10.20 11.39 -16.51
N SER A 34 9.88 10.88 -17.70
CA SER A 34 8.51 10.96 -18.23
C SER A 34 7.59 10.06 -17.44
N THR A 35 6.38 10.57 -17.17
CA THR A 35 5.29 9.80 -16.54
C THR A 35 4.37 9.16 -17.58
N VAL A 36 4.58 9.46 -18.87
CA VAL A 36 3.76 8.90 -19.95
C VAL A 36 3.93 7.38 -19.99
N ASP A 37 2.82 6.66 -19.99
CA ASP A 37 2.74 5.20 -20.03
C ASP A 37 3.37 4.47 -18.83
N ARG A 38 3.88 5.20 -17.82
CA ARG A 38 4.46 4.59 -16.63
C ARG A 38 3.50 4.50 -15.45
N LEU A 39 2.53 5.40 -15.37
CA LEU A 39 1.60 5.48 -14.23
C LEU A 39 0.35 4.62 -14.46
N ARG A 40 0.55 3.36 -14.79
CA ARG A 40 -0.55 2.41 -14.92
C ARG A 40 -0.76 1.69 -13.60
N GLN A 41 -1.99 1.71 -13.12
CA GLN A 41 -2.36 1.07 -11.84
C GLN A 41 -1.97 -0.40 -11.82
N GLU A 42 -2.23 -1.15 -12.88
CA GLU A 42 -1.92 -2.58 -12.99
C GLU A 42 -0.42 -2.88 -12.97
N VAL A 43 0.41 -1.89 -13.26
CA VAL A 43 1.88 -2.03 -13.26
C VAL A 43 2.47 -1.65 -11.92
N VAL A 44 1.94 -0.59 -11.30
CA VAL A 44 2.51 0.01 -10.09
C VAL A 44 1.96 -0.61 -8.82
N ILE A 45 0.68 -0.99 -8.82
CA ILE A 45 0.02 -1.54 -7.64
C ILE A 45 0.20 -3.06 -7.60
N GLY A 46 0.76 -3.56 -6.52
CA GLY A 46 0.98 -4.98 -6.28
C GLY A 46 2.46 -5.35 -6.17
N PRO A 47 3.27 -5.22 -7.24
CA PRO A 47 4.69 -5.57 -7.12
C PRO A 47 5.43 -4.58 -6.20
N PRO A 48 6.54 -5.02 -5.57
CA PRO A 48 7.42 -4.09 -4.86
C PRO A 48 7.92 -3.01 -5.81
N LEU A 49 7.98 -1.75 -5.35
CA LEU A 49 8.37 -0.62 -6.21
C LEU A 49 9.79 -0.75 -6.75
N MET A 50 10.72 -1.28 -5.96
CA MET A 50 12.07 -1.51 -6.46
C MET A 50 12.09 -2.43 -7.67
N TYR A 51 11.23 -3.46 -7.67
CA TYR A 51 11.08 -4.33 -8.83
C TYR A 51 10.52 -3.56 -10.03
N THR A 52 9.49 -2.75 -9.82
CA THR A 52 8.89 -1.93 -10.88
C THR A 52 9.92 -0.99 -11.48
N PHE A 53 10.70 -0.31 -10.65
CA PHE A 53 11.71 0.64 -11.12
C PHE A 53 12.84 -0.04 -11.89
N THR A 54 13.31 -1.19 -11.43
CA THR A 54 14.45 -1.88 -12.07
C THR A 54 14.04 -2.77 -13.23
N HIS A 55 13.00 -3.59 -13.08
CA HIS A 55 12.63 -4.58 -14.09
C HIS A 55 11.60 -4.05 -15.08
N THR A 56 10.56 -3.37 -14.61
CA THR A 56 9.50 -2.89 -15.49
C THR A 56 9.92 -1.62 -16.23
N TYR A 57 10.50 -0.65 -15.52
CA TYR A 57 10.95 0.61 -16.12
C TYR A 57 12.39 0.54 -16.66
N GLY A 58 13.16 -0.46 -16.24
CA GLY A 58 14.52 -0.67 -16.75
C GLY A 58 15.56 0.29 -16.19
N PHE A 59 15.32 0.94 -15.06
CA PHE A 59 16.28 1.85 -14.44
C PHE A 59 17.38 1.08 -13.70
N SER A 60 18.54 1.73 -13.55
CA SER A 60 19.63 1.18 -12.73
C SER A 60 19.21 1.08 -11.27
N LYS A 61 19.93 0.25 -10.50
CA LYS A 61 19.68 0.11 -9.06
C LYS A 61 19.85 1.44 -8.32
N ASP A 62 20.86 2.22 -8.69
CA ASP A 62 21.13 3.52 -8.06
C ASP A 62 19.99 4.50 -8.32
N LYS A 63 19.50 4.56 -9.55
CA LYS A 63 18.35 5.40 -9.90
C LYS A 63 17.08 4.92 -9.23
N ALA A 64 16.86 3.61 -9.19
CA ALA A 64 15.69 3.03 -8.53
C ALA A 64 15.68 3.37 -7.03
N ARG A 65 16.86 3.38 -6.39
CA ARG A 65 16.97 3.76 -4.97
C ARG A 65 16.62 5.23 -4.76
N ARG A 66 17.10 6.12 -5.62
CA ARG A 66 16.73 7.54 -5.53
C ARG A 66 15.23 7.74 -5.73
N LEU A 67 14.66 7.04 -6.71
CA LEU A 67 13.21 7.09 -6.94
C LEU A 67 12.43 6.59 -5.73
N TYR A 68 12.89 5.51 -5.11
CA TYR A 68 12.26 4.98 -3.91
C TYR A 68 12.31 5.98 -2.76
N ASP A 69 13.45 6.64 -2.57
CA ASP A 69 13.60 7.65 -1.52
C ASP A 69 12.67 8.84 -1.74
N TYR A 70 12.55 9.33 -2.97
CA TYR A 70 11.60 10.39 -3.32
C TYR A 70 10.15 9.92 -3.14
N PHE A 71 9.86 8.69 -3.53
CA PHE A 71 8.54 8.10 -3.31
C PHE A 71 8.19 8.12 -1.82
N GLN A 72 9.08 7.65 -0.97
CA GLN A 72 8.86 7.59 0.48
C GLN A 72 8.71 8.98 1.10
N GLU A 73 9.44 9.96 0.59
CA GLU A 73 9.35 11.34 1.05
C GLU A 73 7.91 11.86 0.97
N ARG A 74 7.22 11.58 -0.13
CA ARG A 74 5.84 12.00 -0.31
C ARG A 74 4.84 11.01 0.27
N TYR A 75 5.06 9.74 0.01
CA TYR A 75 4.11 8.69 0.42
C TYR A 75 3.99 8.61 1.94
N GLY A 76 5.09 8.68 2.64
CA GLY A 76 5.12 8.59 4.11
C GLY A 76 4.43 9.73 4.84
N THR A 77 4.19 10.85 4.16
CA THR A 77 3.56 12.03 4.76
C THR A 77 2.16 12.31 4.22
N VAL A 78 1.97 12.22 2.92
CA VAL A 78 0.72 12.58 2.24
C VAL A 78 0.05 11.37 1.61
N GLY A 79 0.80 10.60 0.83
CA GLY A 79 0.25 9.52 0.00
C GLY A 79 -0.44 8.42 0.79
N LEU A 80 0.03 8.11 1.99
CA LEU A 80 -0.59 7.14 2.89
C LEU A 80 -2.08 7.40 3.08
N PHE A 81 -2.45 8.66 3.15
CA PHE A 81 -3.80 9.11 3.48
C PHE A 81 -4.61 9.53 2.26
N GLU A 82 -4.02 9.51 1.07
CA GLU A 82 -4.74 9.59 -0.20
C GLU A 82 -5.30 8.21 -0.55
N ASN A 83 -6.18 7.72 0.31
CA ASN A 83 -6.59 6.33 0.40
C ASN A 83 -7.96 6.29 1.07
N GLU A 84 -8.66 5.17 0.95
CA GLU A 84 -9.90 4.92 1.70
C GLU A 84 -10.19 3.43 1.76
N PRO A 85 -10.82 2.94 2.83
CA PRO A 85 -11.32 1.57 2.84
C PRO A 85 -12.38 1.39 1.76
N TYR A 86 -12.42 0.21 1.15
CA TYR A 86 -13.54 -0.12 0.27
C TYR A 86 -14.85 -0.12 1.05
N ALA A 87 -15.95 0.20 0.36
CA ALA A 87 -17.28 0.22 0.98
C ALA A 87 -17.58 -1.13 1.64
N GLY A 88 -18.03 -1.09 2.90
CA GLY A 88 -18.39 -2.28 3.67
C GLY A 88 -17.23 -3.01 4.35
N ILE A 89 -15.98 -2.61 4.12
CA ILE A 89 -14.82 -3.31 4.69
C ILE A 89 -14.76 -3.14 6.21
N VAL A 90 -14.96 -1.94 6.73
CA VAL A 90 -14.91 -1.71 8.17
C VAL A 90 -16.03 -2.49 8.86
N ASP A 91 -17.22 -2.48 8.28
CA ASP A 91 -18.36 -3.25 8.80
C ASP A 91 -18.09 -4.76 8.76
N LEU A 92 -17.47 -5.26 7.69
CA LEU A 92 -17.08 -6.66 7.58
C LEU A 92 -16.10 -7.05 8.70
N LEU A 93 -15.06 -6.26 8.93
CA LEU A 93 -14.09 -6.52 9.99
C LEU A 93 -14.73 -6.52 11.37
N HIS A 94 -15.62 -5.57 11.61
CA HIS A 94 -16.41 -5.51 12.85
C HIS A 94 -17.25 -6.79 13.02
N ASP A 95 -17.95 -7.23 11.97
CA ASP A 95 -18.82 -8.40 12.02
C ASP A 95 -18.01 -9.69 12.24
N LEU A 96 -16.84 -9.81 11.61
CA LEU A 96 -15.96 -10.95 11.83
C LEU A 96 -15.54 -11.03 13.29
N GLN A 97 -15.13 -9.90 13.87
CA GLN A 97 -14.75 -9.84 15.27
C GLN A 97 -15.93 -10.23 16.19
N ALA A 98 -17.12 -9.72 15.90
CA ALA A 98 -18.32 -10.04 16.67
C ALA A 98 -18.66 -11.53 16.63
N GLN A 99 -18.28 -12.23 15.57
CA GLN A 99 -18.48 -13.68 15.43
C GLN A 99 -17.30 -14.50 15.98
N GLY A 100 -16.31 -13.87 16.59
CA GLY A 100 -15.14 -14.54 17.12
C GLY A 100 -14.14 -14.98 16.07
N ILE A 101 -14.22 -14.45 14.85
CA ILE A 101 -13.29 -14.73 13.78
C ILE A 101 -12.17 -13.69 13.83
N ARG A 102 -10.91 -14.17 13.84
CA ARG A 102 -9.76 -13.30 13.91
C ARG A 102 -9.32 -12.88 12.51
N ALA A 103 -9.14 -11.58 12.31
CA ALA A 103 -8.66 -11.02 11.06
C ALA A 103 -7.19 -10.64 11.18
N TYR A 104 -6.43 -10.96 10.13
CA TYR A 104 -4.99 -10.67 10.03
C TYR A 104 -4.74 -9.96 8.72
N VAL A 105 -3.73 -9.10 8.69
CA VAL A 105 -3.25 -8.46 7.46
C VAL A 105 -1.85 -8.96 7.14
N ALA A 106 -1.62 -9.38 5.91
CA ALA A 106 -0.31 -9.68 5.37
C ALA A 106 -0.09 -8.87 4.11
N THR A 107 0.99 -8.08 4.08
CA THR A 107 1.24 -7.14 2.97
C THR A 107 2.74 -6.99 2.71
N SER A 108 3.09 -6.71 1.46
CA SER A 108 4.46 -6.33 1.09
C SER A 108 4.78 -4.87 1.45
N LYS A 109 3.77 -4.10 1.84
CA LYS A 109 3.96 -2.72 2.31
C LYS A 109 4.80 -2.70 3.59
N PRO A 110 5.66 -1.68 3.79
CA PRO A 110 6.39 -1.53 5.06
C PRO A 110 5.46 -1.56 6.27
N GLN A 111 5.89 -2.23 7.32
CA GLN A 111 5.11 -2.43 8.55
C GLN A 111 4.57 -1.12 9.11
N ILE A 112 5.41 -0.09 9.18
CA ILE A 112 5.02 1.20 9.74
C ILE A 112 3.88 1.85 8.96
N HIS A 113 3.90 1.71 7.63
CA HIS A 113 2.85 2.27 6.78
C HIS A 113 1.55 1.48 6.90
N ALA A 114 1.63 0.16 6.94
CA ALA A 114 0.46 -0.70 7.12
C ALA A 114 -0.24 -0.41 8.45
N GLU A 115 0.51 -0.27 9.54
CA GLU A 115 -0.04 0.08 10.85
C GLU A 115 -0.73 1.45 10.80
N SER A 116 -0.07 2.45 10.22
CA SER A 116 -0.61 3.82 10.13
C SER A 116 -1.91 3.88 9.35
N ILE A 117 -1.99 3.15 8.24
CA ILE A 117 -3.20 3.10 7.42
C ILE A 117 -4.35 2.45 8.18
N CYS A 118 -4.10 1.29 8.78
CA CYS A 118 -5.15 0.58 9.51
C CYS A 118 -5.66 1.39 10.70
N GLU A 119 -4.78 2.08 11.39
CA GLU A 119 -5.16 2.92 12.52
C GLU A 119 -5.94 4.16 12.06
N HIS A 120 -5.44 4.86 11.05
CA HIS A 120 -6.06 6.09 10.53
C HIS A 120 -7.51 5.85 10.05
N PHE A 121 -7.75 4.73 9.39
CA PHE A 121 -9.07 4.42 8.82
C PHE A 121 -9.97 3.58 9.73
N GLY A 122 -9.61 3.43 11.01
CA GLY A 122 -10.47 2.78 12.01
C GLY A 122 -10.55 1.26 11.87
N MET A 123 -9.58 0.62 11.20
CA MET A 123 -9.56 -0.83 11.02
C MET A 123 -8.72 -1.54 12.08
N ARG A 124 -7.74 -0.86 12.67
CA ARG A 124 -6.73 -1.50 13.55
C ARG A 124 -7.36 -2.26 14.71
N GLN A 125 -8.41 -1.71 15.29
CA GLN A 125 -9.10 -2.32 16.44
C GLN A 125 -9.72 -3.68 16.12
N TYR A 126 -10.00 -3.97 14.84
CA TYR A 126 -10.61 -5.24 14.41
C TYR A 126 -9.59 -6.24 13.88
N ILE A 127 -8.32 -5.87 13.83
CA ILE A 127 -7.26 -6.70 13.25
C ILE A 127 -6.39 -7.23 14.39
N THR A 128 -6.22 -8.56 14.44
CA THR A 128 -5.42 -9.21 15.48
C THR A 128 -3.93 -8.93 15.28
N LYS A 129 -3.44 -9.02 14.05
CA LYS A 129 -2.03 -8.79 13.75
C LYS A 129 -1.86 -8.30 12.32
N ILE A 130 -0.94 -7.35 12.15
CA ILE A 130 -0.51 -6.84 10.85
C ILE A 130 0.92 -7.30 10.61
N SER A 131 1.17 -7.98 9.49
CA SER A 131 2.49 -8.41 9.06
C SER A 131 2.84 -7.69 7.76
N GLY A 132 3.71 -6.70 7.86
CA GLY A 132 4.24 -5.97 6.72
C GLY A 132 5.73 -6.25 6.53
N ALA A 133 6.33 -5.58 5.55
CA ALA A 133 7.77 -5.67 5.31
C ALA A 133 8.55 -4.90 6.39
N VAL A 134 9.66 -5.46 6.77
CA VAL A 134 10.58 -4.84 7.75
C VAL A 134 11.71 -4.08 7.04
#